data_661b621c5adf6e92c35882c55ce32f5f
#
_entry.id   661b621c5adf6e92c35882c55ce32f5f
#
_cell.length_a   1.000
_cell.length_b   1.000
_cell.length_c   1.000
_cell.angle_alpha   90.00
_cell.angle_beta   90.00
_cell.angle_gamma   90.00
#
_symmetry.space_group_name_H-M   'P 1'
#
loop_
_entity.id
_entity.type
_entity.pdbx_description
1 polymer ?
#
loop_
_entity_poly.entity_id
_entity_poly.type
_entity_poly.pdbx_seq_one_letter_code
_entity_poly.pdbx_strand_id
1 'polypeptide(L)'
;MEPEINKIQALYDEFIISMRSLAPKIDAILLLKAMRLEKMFPGDLPHAHLEIDFADDVDINIPKYQISEKFSVATSVHRWEKTKLVVSGKISVKNILEIASHEKGIKIIGYANASHY
;
A
#
# COMPACT_ATOMS: atom_id res chain seq x y z
N MET A 1 -28.39 -2.17 -20.64
CA MET A 1 -27.58 -1.26 -19.79
C MET A 1 -27.38 -1.79 -18.39
N GLU A 2 -28.49 -2.00 -17.66
CA GLU A 2 -28.37 -2.46 -16.29
C GLU A 2 -27.68 -3.81 -16.11
N PRO A 3 -27.92 -4.84 -16.97
CA PRO A 3 -27.20 -6.10 -16.82
C PRO A 3 -25.70 -5.97 -16.97
N GLU A 4 -25.22 -5.04 -17.83
CA GLU A 4 -23.79 -4.79 -18.00
C GLU A 4 -23.19 -4.09 -16.79
N ILE A 5 -23.93 -3.11 -16.24
CA ILE A 5 -23.50 -2.41 -15.02
C ILE A 5 -23.41 -3.39 -13.87
N ASN A 6 -24.38 -4.29 -13.72
CA ASN A 6 -24.38 -5.29 -12.67
C ASN A 6 -23.20 -6.25 -12.78
N LYS A 7 -22.85 -6.64 -14.01
CA LYS A 7 -21.67 -7.48 -14.26
C LYS A 7 -20.37 -6.78 -13.87
N ILE A 8 -20.25 -5.49 -14.22
CA ILE A 8 -19.07 -4.70 -13.87
C ILE A 8 -18.95 -4.57 -12.35
N GLN A 9 -20.05 -4.29 -11.67
CA GLN A 9 -20.05 -4.20 -10.20
C GLN A 9 -19.68 -5.53 -9.56
N ALA A 10 -20.19 -6.64 -10.09
CA ALA A 10 -19.86 -7.97 -9.58
C ALA A 10 -18.37 -8.27 -9.73
N LEU A 11 -17.77 -7.90 -10.86
CA LEU A 11 -16.31 -8.07 -11.08
C LEU A 11 -15.50 -7.22 -10.12
N TYR A 12 -15.93 -5.98 -9.88
CA TYR A 12 -15.28 -5.10 -8.92
C TYR A 12 -15.35 -5.70 -7.51
N ASP A 13 -16.53 -6.16 -7.10
CA ASP A 13 -16.72 -6.75 -5.77
C ASP A 13 -15.89 -8.01 -5.60
N GLU A 14 -15.83 -8.87 -6.61
CA GLU A 14 -14.98 -10.07 -6.61
C GLU A 14 -13.51 -9.69 -6.48
N PHE A 15 -13.08 -8.65 -7.20
CA PHE A 15 -11.70 -8.18 -7.12
C PHE A 15 -11.36 -7.72 -5.70
N ILE A 16 -12.21 -6.91 -5.09
CA ILE A 16 -11.99 -6.41 -3.73
C ILE A 16 -11.96 -7.55 -2.72
N ILE A 17 -12.88 -8.50 -2.82
CA ILE A 17 -12.90 -9.67 -1.95
C ILE A 17 -11.62 -10.49 -2.11
N SER A 18 -11.20 -10.74 -3.35
CA SER A 18 -9.97 -11.48 -3.64
C SER A 18 -8.74 -10.77 -3.09
N MET A 19 -8.66 -9.45 -3.25
CA MET A 19 -7.54 -8.67 -2.74
C MET A 19 -7.47 -8.72 -1.23
N ARG A 20 -8.60 -8.65 -0.54
CA ARG A 20 -8.65 -8.78 0.92
C ARG A 20 -8.22 -10.16 1.40
N SER A 21 -8.50 -11.19 0.61
CA SER A 21 -8.07 -12.55 0.92
C SER A 21 -6.56 -12.75 0.70
N LEU A 22 -6.03 -12.23 -0.41
CA LEU A 22 -4.64 -12.41 -0.80
C LEU A 22 -3.68 -11.46 -0.08
N ALA A 23 -4.13 -10.27 0.25
CA ALA A 23 -3.34 -9.25 0.93
C ALA A 23 -4.15 -8.63 2.08
N PRO A 24 -4.43 -9.39 3.14
CA PRO A 24 -5.34 -8.94 4.19
C PRO A 24 -4.83 -7.75 5.00
N LYS A 25 -3.53 -7.52 5.00
CA LYS A 25 -2.93 -6.42 5.77
C LYS A 25 -2.99 -5.09 5.06
N ILE A 26 -3.29 -5.07 3.76
CA ILE A 26 -3.24 -3.84 2.97
C ILE A 26 -4.64 -3.41 2.56
N ASP A 27 -4.87 -2.11 2.56
CA ASP A 27 -6.12 -1.53 2.04
C ASP A 27 -6.26 -1.84 0.55
N ALA A 28 -7.32 -2.56 0.18
CA ALA A 28 -7.55 -2.97 -1.19
C ALA A 28 -7.71 -1.77 -2.14
N ILE A 29 -8.29 -0.67 -1.67
CA ILE A 29 -8.48 0.54 -2.48
C ILE A 29 -7.14 1.20 -2.80
N LEU A 30 -6.24 1.27 -1.83
CA LEU A 30 -4.88 1.76 -2.04
C LEU A 30 -4.18 0.93 -3.12
N LEU A 31 -4.25 -0.39 -3.01
CA LEU A 31 -3.59 -1.29 -3.95
C LEU A 31 -4.18 -1.16 -5.36
N LEU A 32 -5.50 -1.08 -5.46
CA LEU A 32 -6.18 -0.86 -6.75
C LEU A 32 -5.73 0.45 -7.41
N LYS A 33 -5.64 1.52 -6.64
CA LYS A 33 -5.20 2.83 -7.16
C LYS A 33 -3.77 2.77 -7.65
N ALA A 34 -2.87 2.15 -6.90
CA ALA A 34 -1.46 2.00 -7.28
C ALA A 34 -1.33 1.16 -8.57
N MET A 35 -2.06 0.07 -8.68
CA MET A 35 -2.07 -0.78 -9.88
C MET A 35 -2.54 0.00 -11.10
N ARG A 36 -3.60 0.79 -10.94
CA ARG A 36 -4.14 1.60 -12.02
C ARG A 36 -3.12 2.63 -12.51
N LEU A 37 -2.43 3.30 -11.58
CA LEU A 37 -1.43 4.29 -11.92
C LEU A 37 -0.25 3.68 -12.68
N GLU A 38 0.21 2.49 -12.28
CA GLU A 38 1.28 1.81 -13.01
C GLU A 38 0.87 1.47 -14.44
N LYS A 39 -0.38 1.07 -14.64
CA LYS A 39 -0.89 0.75 -15.98
C LYS A 39 -1.12 1.98 -16.84
N MET A 40 -1.57 3.08 -16.25
CA MET A 40 -1.82 4.33 -16.97
C MET A 40 -0.53 5.06 -17.36
N PHE A 41 0.50 4.92 -16.55
CA PHE A 41 1.78 5.63 -16.74
C PHE A 41 2.95 4.66 -16.70
N PRO A 42 3.11 3.83 -17.76
CA PRO A 42 4.21 2.86 -17.80
C PRO A 42 5.56 3.55 -17.68
N GLY A 43 6.42 3.03 -16.85
CA GLY A 43 7.74 3.61 -16.62
C GLY A 43 7.80 4.65 -15.51
N ASP A 44 6.65 5.14 -15.04
CA ASP A 44 6.56 6.05 -13.89
C ASP A 44 5.96 5.33 -12.70
N LEU A 45 6.71 5.23 -11.61
CA LEU A 45 6.17 4.65 -10.39
C LEU A 45 5.18 5.62 -9.73
N PRO A 46 4.10 5.12 -9.14
CA PRO A 46 3.20 5.99 -8.39
C PRO A 46 3.90 6.52 -7.14
N HIS A 47 3.53 7.73 -6.76
CA HIS A 47 3.95 8.29 -5.47
C HIS A 47 2.98 7.79 -4.42
N ALA A 48 3.47 7.04 -3.46
CA ALA A 48 2.64 6.45 -2.42
C ALA A 48 2.98 7.06 -1.05
N HIS A 49 1.95 7.21 -0.25
CA HIS A 49 2.06 7.57 1.16
C HIS A 49 1.41 6.42 1.94
N LEU A 50 2.20 5.70 2.69
CA LEU A 50 1.76 4.52 3.42
C LEU A 50 1.86 4.76 4.92
N GLU A 51 0.89 4.25 5.66
CA GLU A 51 0.95 4.21 7.12
C GLU A 51 0.82 2.76 7.54
N ILE A 52 1.85 2.26 8.22
CA ILE A 52 1.98 0.86 8.59
C ILE A 52 1.87 0.75 10.10
N ASP A 53 0.89 -0.01 10.56
CA ASP A 53 0.74 -0.30 11.99
C ASP A 53 1.56 -1.51 12.39
N PHE A 54 2.25 -1.41 13.52
CA PHE A 54 3.00 -2.51 14.12
C PHE A 54 2.47 -2.77 15.53
N ALA A 55 2.73 -3.96 16.03
CA ALA A 55 2.37 -4.30 17.41
C ALA A 55 3.22 -3.48 18.41
N ASP A 56 2.70 -3.30 19.63
CA ASP A 56 3.34 -2.48 20.66
C ASP A 56 4.72 -2.98 21.07
N ASP A 57 4.96 -4.29 20.94
CA ASP A 57 6.23 -4.91 21.33
C ASP A 57 7.30 -4.83 20.25
N VAL A 58 6.99 -4.25 19.09
CA VAL A 58 7.95 -4.10 17.99
C VAL A 58 8.76 -2.83 18.16
N ASP A 59 10.09 -2.93 18.07
CA ASP A 59 10.93 -1.73 17.97
C ASP A 59 10.79 -1.18 16.55
N ILE A 60 10.02 -0.13 16.41
CA ILE A 60 9.66 0.46 15.11
C ILE A 60 10.88 0.97 14.33
N ASN A 61 11.98 1.26 14.99
CA ASN A 61 13.20 1.72 14.32
C ASN A 61 13.82 0.63 13.45
N ILE A 62 13.58 -0.63 13.76
CA ILE A 62 14.09 -1.74 12.96
C ILE A 62 13.40 -1.82 11.61
N PRO A 63 12.07 -1.95 11.50
CA PRO A 63 11.41 -1.91 10.19
C PRO A 63 11.59 -0.58 9.48
N LYS A 64 11.64 0.53 10.21
CA LYS A 64 11.90 1.85 9.64
C LYS A 64 13.20 1.85 8.83
N TYR A 65 14.28 1.37 9.42
CA TYR A 65 15.58 1.32 8.77
C TYR A 65 15.56 0.33 7.59
N GLN A 66 15.01 -0.85 7.78
CA GLN A 66 14.95 -1.90 6.76
C GLN A 66 14.20 -1.43 5.49
N ILE A 67 13.05 -0.79 5.69
CA ILE A 67 12.23 -0.30 4.57
C ILE A 67 12.93 0.86 3.87
N SER A 68 13.48 1.80 4.61
CA SER A 68 14.21 2.94 4.06
C SER A 68 15.38 2.49 3.19
N GLU A 69 16.16 1.54 3.66
CA GLU A 69 17.32 1.03 2.93
C GLU A 69 16.92 0.22 1.69
N LYS A 70 15.98 -0.70 1.86
CA LYS A 70 15.61 -1.63 0.79
C LYS A 70 14.91 -0.95 -0.38
N PHE A 71 14.03 0.00 -0.09
CA PHE A 71 13.18 0.62 -1.12
C PHE A 71 13.56 2.06 -1.46
N SER A 72 14.57 2.61 -0.81
CA SER A 72 15.05 4.00 -1.05
C SER A 72 13.92 5.02 -0.92
N VAL A 73 13.16 4.92 0.15
CA VAL A 73 12.01 5.78 0.43
C VAL A 73 12.20 6.51 1.75
N ALA A 74 11.46 7.60 1.94
CA ALA A 74 11.47 8.33 3.20
C ALA A 74 10.61 7.61 4.22
N THR A 75 11.13 7.45 5.43
CA THR A 75 10.41 6.81 6.53
C THR A 75 10.46 7.69 7.77
N SER A 76 9.38 7.71 8.53
CA SER A 76 9.33 8.41 9.82
C SER A 76 8.31 7.74 10.72
N VAL A 77 8.52 7.88 12.04
CA VAL A 77 7.54 7.40 13.00
C VAL A 77 6.39 8.41 13.04
N HIS A 78 5.15 7.93 13.05
CA HIS A 78 3.98 8.79 13.09
C HIS A 78 4.05 9.70 14.33
N ARG A 79 3.69 10.96 14.11
CA ARG A 79 3.83 12.02 15.13
C ARG A 79 3.06 11.71 16.42
N TRP A 80 1.87 11.13 16.29
CA TRP A 80 0.98 10.86 17.42
C TRP A 80 0.91 9.39 17.81
N GLU A 81 1.17 8.49 16.87
CA GLU A 81 1.05 7.05 17.09
C GLU A 81 2.42 6.39 16.91
N LYS A 82 3.06 6.06 18.02
CA LYS A 82 4.45 5.57 17.99
C LYS A 82 4.61 4.16 17.46
N THR A 83 3.51 3.43 17.26
CA THR A 83 3.52 2.10 16.63
C THR A 83 3.23 2.17 15.14
N LYS A 84 3.06 3.37 14.60
CA LYS A 84 2.74 3.59 13.19
C LYS A 84 3.95 4.20 12.47
N LEU A 85 4.35 3.55 11.38
CA LEU A 85 5.43 4.01 10.52
C LEU A 85 4.84 4.67 9.27
N VAL A 86 5.33 5.86 8.94
CA VAL A 86 4.95 6.58 7.72
C VAL A 86 6.04 6.35 6.67
N VAL A 87 5.62 5.91 5.49
CA VAL A 87 6.52 5.66 4.35
C VAL A 87 6.02 6.47 3.18
N SER A 88 6.92 7.24 2.55
CA SER A 88 6.54 8.13 1.46
C SER A 88 7.60 8.09 0.36
N GLY A 89 7.16 8.01 -0.89
CA GLY A 89 8.07 8.00 -2.03
C GLY A 89 7.46 7.31 -3.24
N LYS A 90 8.27 7.15 -4.27
CA LYS A 90 7.89 6.44 -5.49
C LYS A 90 8.06 4.94 -5.23
N ILE A 91 6.97 4.21 -5.24
CA ILE A 91 6.95 2.79 -4.87
C ILE A 91 6.11 2.01 -5.88
N SER A 92 6.64 0.89 -6.38
CA SER A 92 5.89 -0.01 -7.24
C SER A 92 4.86 -0.80 -6.44
N VAL A 93 3.85 -1.32 -7.12
CA VAL A 93 2.89 -2.25 -6.50
C VAL A 93 3.61 -3.45 -5.90
N LYS A 94 4.59 -3.98 -6.62
CA LYS A 94 5.41 -5.10 -6.13
C LYS A 94 6.05 -4.78 -4.79
N ASN A 95 6.64 -3.59 -4.68
CA ASN A 95 7.30 -3.17 -3.44
C ASN A 95 6.29 -2.92 -2.31
N ILE A 96 5.11 -2.37 -2.63
CA ILE A 96 4.04 -2.22 -1.64
C ILE A 96 3.64 -3.59 -1.08
N LEU A 97 3.51 -4.59 -1.95
CA LEU A 97 3.18 -5.95 -1.53
C LEU A 97 4.30 -6.59 -0.69
N GLU A 98 5.56 -6.33 -1.02
CA GLU A 98 6.68 -6.79 -0.22
C GLU A 98 6.68 -6.16 1.18
N ILE A 99 6.40 -4.87 1.26
CA ILE A 99 6.27 -4.17 2.55
C ILE A 99 5.12 -4.77 3.35
N ALA A 100 3.99 -5.05 2.68
CA ALA A 100 2.82 -5.65 3.33
C ALA A 100 3.08 -7.07 3.84
N SER A 101 4.05 -7.77 3.27
CA SER A 101 4.40 -9.13 3.70
C SER A 101 5.32 -9.15 4.93
N HIS A 102 5.73 -8.00 5.44
CA HIS A 102 6.58 -7.92 6.63
C HIS A 102 5.86 -8.57 7.81
N GLU A 103 6.50 -9.55 8.43
CA GLU A 103 5.85 -10.39 9.46
C GLU A 103 5.35 -9.59 10.67
N LYS A 104 6.02 -8.48 10.98
CA LYS A 104 5.68 -7.65 12.13
C LYS A 104 4.63 -6.57 11.82
N GLY A 105 4.34 -6.34 10.56
CA GLY A 105 3.32 -5.37 10.17
C GLY A 105 1.92 -5.93 10.36
N ILE A 106 1.00 -5.11 10.86
CA ILE A 106 -0.39 -5.50 11.11
C ILE A 106 -1.30 -5.02 9.99
N LYS A 107 -1.15 -3.76 9.59
CA LYS A 107 -2.06 -3.12 8.64
C LYS A 107 -1.36 -2.01 7.88
N ILE A 108 -1.70 -1.85 6.61
CA ILE A 108 -1.22 -0.76 5.76
C ILE A 108 -2.42 -0.02 5.19
N ILE A 109 -2.45 1.28 5.43
CA ILE A 109 -3.39 2.20 4.80
C ILE A 109 -2.58 3.31 4.11
N GLY A 110 -3.25 4.12 3.31
CA GLY A 110 -2.60 5.24 2.65
C GLY A 110 -3.24 5.57 1.32
N TYR A 111 -2.46 6.27 0.49
CA TYR A 111 -2.93 6.66 -0.84
C TYR A 111 -1.78 6.67 -1.85
N ALA A 112 -2.13 6.69 -3.13
CA ALA A 112 -1.18 6.74 -4.22
C ALA A 112 -1.64 7.78 -5.25
N ASN A 113 -0.67 8.50 -5.82
CA ASN A 113 -0.92 9.52 -6.82
C ASN A 113 0.09 9.40 -7.96
N ALA A 114 -0.23 10.00 -9.09
CA ALA A 114 0.69 10.06 -10.21
C ALA A 114 1.95 10.85 -9.81
N SER A 115 3.12 10.32 -10.17
CA SER A 115 4.38 10.89 -9.71
C SER A 115 4.88 12.08 -10.54
N HIS A 116 4.25 12.33 -11.67
CA HIS A 116 4.72 13.37 -12.60
C HIS A 116 3.96 14.69 -12.48
N TYR A 117 3.25 14.86 -11.43
CA TYR A 117 2.61 16.15 -11.25
C TYR A 117 3.19 17.04 -10.21
#